data_e5d762fdc265362779a2426dc3aff09f
#
_entry.id   e5d762fdc265362779a2426dc3aff09f
#
_cell.length_a   1.000
_cell.length_b   1.000
_cell.length_c   1.000
_cell.angle_alpha   90.00
_cell.angle_beta   90.00
_cell.angle_gamma   90.00
#
_symmetry.space_group_name_H-M   'P 1'
#
loop_
_entity.id
_entity.type
_entity.pdbx_description
1 polymer ?
#
loop_
_entity_poly.entity_id
_entity_poly.type
_entity_poly.pdbx_seq_one_letter_code
_entity_poly.pdbx_strand_id
1 'polypeptide(L)'
;MFTSSYPKVTLIQSKVGNGITDPKYAVLENTTNIVLKEYNGNEGNLILFNEYVCYKLAILLDLPMPESGFCIIDENTKDDGGLITKDNYGISFYSTLINKVAPLKLGIISKIQNKDIFLRLLIFDHFIYN
;
A
#
# COMPACT_ATOMS: atom_id res chain seq x y z
N MET A 1 8.94 25.49 -6.14
CA MET A 1 9.20 24.35 -6.97
C MET A 1 9.36 23.07 -6.16
N PHE A 2 8.75 22.05 -6.64
CA PHE A 2 8.71 20.81 -5.88
C PHE A 2 9.72 19.84 -6.44
N THR A 3 10.87 19.79 -5.83
CA THR A 3 11.68 18.61 -5.95
C THR A 3 11.09 17.60 -5.01
N SER A 4 10.08 16.91 -5.45
CA SER A 4 9.55 15.85 -4.64
C SER A 4 10.61 14.75 -4.58
N SER A 5 11.14 14.57 -3.41
CA SER A 5 12.05 13.47 -3.14
C SER A 5 11.25 12.24 -2.73
N TYR A 6 10.25 11.86 -3.54
CA TYR A 6 9.61 10.58 -3.30
C TYR A 6 10.62 9.46 -3.52
N PRO A 7 10.63 8.45 -2.66
CA PRO A 7 11.55 7.33 -2.83
C PRO A 7 11.26 6.59 -4.13
N LYS A 8 12.32 6.03 -4.73
CA LYS A 8 12.19 5.26 -5.95
C LYS A 8 12.08 3.78 -5.65
N VAL A 9 11.28 3.10 -6.46
CA VAL A 9 11.18 1.63 -6.43
C VAL A 9 12.36 1.07 -7.21
N THR A 10 13.16 0.23 -6.58
CA THR A 10 14.32 -0.38 -7.24
C THR A 10 14.02 -1.73 -7.84
N LEU A 11 13.11 -2.48 -7.26
CA LEU A 11 12.82 -3.85 -7.67
C LEU A 11 11.35 -4.18 -7.44
N ILE A 12 10.70 -4.76 -8.43
CA ILE A 12 9.38 -5.36 -8.31
C ILE A 12 9.57 -6.87 -8.34
N GLN A 13 9.06 -7.56 -7.32
CA GLN A 13 9.34 -8.98 -7.12
C GLN A 13 8.23 -9.89 -7.64
N SER A 14 7.03 -9.75 -7.11
CA SER A 14 5.93 -10.66 -7.42
C SER A 14 4.59 -10.03 -7.08
N LYS A 15 3.51 -10.63 -7.58
CA LYS A 15 2.16 -10.19 -7.21
C LYS A 15 1.82 -10.65 -5.79
N VAL A 16 1.12 -9.80 -5.06
CA VAL A 16 0.45 -10.20 -3.84
C VAL A 16 -0.81 -10.97 -4.26
N GLY A 17 -1.03 -12.14 -3.71
CA GLY A 17 -2.10 -13.03 -4.14
C GLY A 17 -3.52 -12.51 -3.92
N ASN A 18 -3.70 -11.49 -3.09
CA ASN A 18 -5.00 -10.93 -2.73
C ASN A 18 -5.02 -9.42 -2.98
N GLY A 19 -6.11 -8.92 -3.53
CA GLY A 19 -6.32 -7.49 -3.70
C GLY A 19 -6.88 -7.14 -5.06
N ILE A 20 -7.87 -6.26 -5.06
CA ILE A 20 -8.56 -5.82 -6.29
C ILE A 20 -7.64 -4.95 -7.16
N THR A 21 -6.74 -4.19 -6.54
CA THR A 21 -5.84 -3.27 -7.22
C THR A 21 -4.56 -3.94 -7.72
N ASP A 22 -4.49 -5.27 -7.65
CA ASP A 22 -3.34 -6.06 -8.11
C ASP A 22 -2.02 -5.59 -7.48
N PRO A 23 -1.93 -5.56 -6.15
CA PRO A 23 -0.72 -5.08 -5.49
C PRO A 23 0.46 -6.02 -5.71
N LYS A 24 1.66 -5.47 -5.58
CA LYS A 24 2.90 -6.20 -5.82
C LYS A 24 3.87 -6.01 -4.67
N TYR A 25 4.67 -7.05 -4.40
CA TYR A 25 5.82 -6.92 -3.51
C TYR A 25 6.95 -6.21 -4.24
N ALA A 26 7.56 -5.25 -3.58
CA ALA A 26 8.61 -4.43 -4.18
C ALA A 26 9.58 -3.96 -3.10
N VAL A 27 10.66 -3.31 -3.55
CA VAL A 27 11.70 -2.79 -2.67
C VAL A 27 12.01 -1.36 -3.08
N LEU A 28 12.06 -0.47 -2.10
CA LEU A 28 12.48 0.92 -2.31
C LEU A 28 14.01 1.04 -2.33
N GLU A 29 14.50 2.18 -2.79
CA GLU A 29 15.94 2.45 -2.88
C GLU A 29 16.66 2.39 -1.54
N ASN A 30 15.96 2.61 -0.43
CA ASN A 30 16.50 2.48 0.92
C ASN A 30 16.41 1.05 1.47
N THR A 31 16.17 0.07 0.63
CA THR A 31 16.02 -1.35 0.96
C THR A 31 14.78 -1.72 1.78
N THR A 32 13.82 -0.82 1.89
CA THR A 32 12.55 -1.11 2.57
C THR A 32 11.68 -1.99 1.70
N ASN A 33 11.20 -3.09 2.26
CA ASN A 33 10.22 -3.96 1.59
C ASN A 33 8.83 -3.34 1.70
N ILE A 34 8.14 -3.29 0.58
CA ILE A 34 6.84 -2.62 0.48
C ILE A 34 5.82 -3.46 -0.27
N VAL A 35 4.56 -3.11 -0.08
CA VAL A 35 3.47 -3.50 -0.96
C VAL A 35 3.18 -2.30 -1.85
N LEU A 36 3.30 -2.49 -3.15
CA LEU A 36 3.19 -1.44 -4.16
C LEU A 36 1.82 -1.51 -4.82
N LYS A 37 1.17 -0.36 -4.94
CA LYS A 37 -0.06 -0.19 -5.72
C LYS A 37 0.21 0.84 -6.79
N GLU A 38 0.51 0.35 -7.99
CA GLU A 38 0.86 1.24 -9.08
C GLU A 38 -0.36 1.85 -9.74
N TYR A 39 -0.14 2.98 -10.40
CA TYR A 39 -1.11 3.60 -11.27
C TYR A 39 -1.52 2.62 -12.36
N ASN A 40 -2.80 2.44 -12.54
CA ASN A 40 -3.28 1.71 -13.69
C ASN A 40 -4.24 2.60 -14.49
N GLY A 41 -4.08 2.56 -15.80
CA GLY A 41 -4.73 3.51 -16.69
C GLY A 41 -6.25 3.47 -16.68
N ASN A 42 -6.87 2.40 -16.17
CA ASN A 42 -8.33 2.26 -16.20
C ASN A 42 -9.02 3.12 -15.15
N GLU A 43 -8.42 3.27 -13.99
CA GLU A 43 -9.01 4.05 -12.91
C GLU A 43 -8.23 5.32 -12.60
N GLY A 44 -7.09 5.49 -13.26
CA GLY A 44 -6.30 6.69 -13.20
C GLY A 44 -5.81 7.04 -11.81
N ASN A 45 -5.73 8.34 -11.56
CA ASN A 45 -5.23 8.87 -10.30
C ASN A 45 -6.16 8.66 -9.12
N LEU A 46 -7.37 8.20 -9.36
CA LEU A 46 -8.38 8.04 -8.30
C LEU A 46 -7.93 7.02 -7.25
N ILE A 47 -7.31 5.91 -7.70
CA ILE A 47 -6.79 4.90 -6.78
C ILE A 47 -5.73 5.51 -5.87
N LEU A 48 -4.78 6.24 -6.43
CA LEU A 48 -3.70 6.84 -5.66
C LEU A 48 -4.25 7.86 -4.66
N PHE A 49 -5.20 8.67 -5.10
CA PHE A 49 -5.85 9.65 -4.25
C PHE A 49 -6.57 8.98 -3.09
N ASN A 50 -7.37 7.96 -3.36
CA ASN A 50 -8.11 7.24 -2.34
C ASN A 50 -7.19 6.58 -1.32
N GLU A 51 -6.11 5.94 -1.77
CA GLU A 51 -5.14 5.32 -0.88
C GLU A 51 -4.51 6.34 0.05
N TYR A 52 -4.11 7.48 -0.50
CA TYR A 52 -3.47 8.53 0.30
C TYR A 52 -4.44 9.15 1.31
N VAL A 53 -5.66 9.46 0.88
CA VAL A 53 -6.68 10.05 1.76
C VAL A 53 -7.03 9.08 2.89
N CYS A 54 -7.23 7.81 2.57
CA CYS A 54 -7.54 6.80 3.59
C CYS A 54 -6.40 6.66 4.58
N TYR A 55 -5.16 6.67 4.11
CA TYR A 55 -4.01 6.62 5.01
C TYR A 55 -3.96 7.83 5.95
N LYS A 56 -4.15 9.03 5.42
CA LYS A 56 -4.14 10.25 6.23
C LYS A 56 -5.28 10.29 7.23
N LEU A 57 -6.47 9.84 6.84
CA LEU A 57 -7.61 9.75 7.76
C LEU A 57 -7.34 8.76 8.90
N ALA A 58 -6.73 7.63 8.58
CA ALA A 58 -6.38 6.64 9.60
C ALA A 58 -5.39 7.23 10.62
N ILE A 59 -4.39 7.99 10.14
CA ILE A 59 -3.45 8.66 11.02
C ILE A 59 -4.16 9.68 11.92
N LEU A 60 -5.07 10.47 11.35
CA LEU A 60 -5.85 11.44 12.13
C LEU A 60 -6.72 10.78 13.20
N LEU A 61 -7.22 9.59 12.93
CA LEU A 61 -8.04 8.83 13.87
C LEU A 61 -7.19 7.98 14.82
N ASP A 62 -5.87 8.16 14.79
CA ASP A 62 -4.92 7.45 15.66
C ASP A 62 -5.02 5.92 15.50
N LEU A 63 -5.23 5.48 14.27
CA LEU A 63 -5.23 4.05 13.96
C LEU A 63 -3.81 3.60 13.61
N PRO A 64 -3.42 2.39 14.07
CA PRO A 64 -2.10 1.86 13.71
C PRO A 64 -2.08 1.48 12.24
N MET A 65 -1.25 2.18 11.47
CA MET A 65 -1.08 1.92 10.04
C MET A 65 0.40 1.75 9.72
N PRO A 66 0.74 0.87 8.79
CA PRO A 66 2.13 0.84 8.31
C PRO A 66 2.47 2.16 7.64
N GLU A 67 3.73 2.54 7.74
CA GLU A 67 4.19 3.74 7.04
C GLU A 67 3.91 3.60 5.56
N SER A 68 3.30 4.64 4.98
CA SER A 68 2.83 4.62 3.60
C SER A 68 3.10 5.96 2.94
N GLY A 69 3.05 5.99 1.64
CA GLY A 69 3.26 7.23 0.91
C GLY A 69 3.35 7.00 -0.58
N PHE A 70 3.79 8.04 -1.28
CA PHE A 70 4.03 7.96 -2.72
C PHE A 70 5.46 7.51 -2.99
N CYS A 71 5.64 6.81 -4.09
CA CYS A 71 6.93 6.39 -4.60
C CYS A 71 6.93 6.54 -6.13
N ILE A 72 8.10 6.37 -6.73
CA ILE A 72 8.26 6.55 -8.17
C ILE A 72 8.79 5.27 -8.81
N ILE A 73 8.14 4.87 -9.89
CA ILE A 73 8.57 3.80 -10.79
C ILE A 73 9.12 4.47 -12.05
N ASP A 74 10.28 4.05 -12.49
CA ASP A 74 10.88 4.55 -13.73
C ASP A 74 11.63 3.43 -14.46
N GLU A 75 12.33 3.80 -15.54
CA GLU A 75 13.07 2.84 -16.36
C GLU A 75 14.19 2.12 -15.60
N ASN A 76 14.60 2.64 -14.46
CA ASN A 76 15.64 2.02 -13.62
C ASN A 76 15.08 1.01 -12.65
N THR A 77 13.76 0.92 -12.52
CA THR A 77 13.11 -0.07 -11.68
C THR A 77 13.23 -1.44 -12.32
N LYS A 78 13.85 -2.38 -11.63
CA LYS A 78 13.96 -3.76 -12.11
C LYS A 78 12.62 -4.47 -11.96
N ASP A 79 12.21 -5.17 -12.98
CA ASP A 79 10.95 -5.90 -13.02
C ASP A 79 11.20 -7.29 -13.62
N ASP A 80 11.68 -8.19 -12.79
CA ASP A 80 12.12 -9.52 -13.23
C ASP A 80 10.97 -10.35 -13.80
N GLY A 81 9.75 -10.11 -13.34
CA GLY A 81 8.58 -10.87 -13.76
C GLY A 81 7.80 -10.23 -14.89
N GLY A 82 8.21 -9.07 -15.39
CA GLY A 82 7.45 -8.36 -16.41
C GLY A 82 6.07 -7.94 -15.95
N LEU A 83 5.94 -7.54 -14.69
CA LEU A 83 4.65 -7.25 -14.06
C LEU A 83 4.12 -5.86 -14.36
N ILE A 84 4.98 -4.97 -14.84
CA ILE A 84 4.59 -3.59 -15.18
C ILE A 84 5.03 -3.27 -16.61
N THR A 85 4.42 -2.22 -17.16
CA THR A 85 4.78 -1.66 -18.46
C THR A 85 5.16 -0.20 -18.29
N LYS A 86 5.58 0.44 -19.39
CA LYS A 86 5.89 1.88 -19.37
C LYS A 86 4.68 2.72 -18.91
N ASP A 87 3.48 2.24 -19.11
CA ASP A 87 2.26 2.93 -18.68
C ASP A 87 2.16 3.04 -17.16
N ASN A 88 2.89 2.20 -16.43
CA ASN A 88 2.93 2.24 -14.97
C ASN A 88 4.01 3.16 -14.42
N TYR A 89 4.83 3.76 -15.29
CA TYR A 89 5.88 4.68 -14.84
C TYR A 89 5.26 5.96 -14.26
N GLY A 90 5.88 6.48 -13.24
CA GLY A 90 5.44 7.67 -12.54
C GLY A 90 5.16 7.42 -11.08
N ILE A 91 4.18 8.15 -10.54
CA ILE A 91 3.85 8.09 -9.13
C ILE A 91 2.98 6.89 -8.84
N SER A 92 3.34 6.16 -7.80
CA SER A 92 2.56 5.05 -7.25
C SER A 92 2.46 5.19 -5.73
N PHE A 93 1.64 4.37 -5.11
CA PHE A 93 1.45 4.37 -3.66
C PHE A 93 2.03 3.09 -3.07
N TYR A 94 2.65 3.22 -1.89
CA TYR A 94 3.20 2.06 -1.20
C TYR A 94 2.78 2.03 0.26
N SER A 95 2.78 0.83 0.81
CA SER A 95 2.73 0.59 2.26
C SER A 95 3.90 -0.29 2.65
N THR A 96 4.54 0.01 3.76
CA THR A 96 5.63 -0.81 4.26
C THR A 96 5.12 -2.20 4.60
N LEU A 97 5.86 -3.21 4.15
CA LEU A 97 5.47 -4.60 4.40
C LEU A 97 5.62 -4.94 5.87
N ILE A 98 4.56 -5.47 6.45
CA ILE A 98 4.56 -5.95 7.83
C ILE A 98 4.77 -7.46 7.80
N ASN A 99 5.80 -7.92 8.49
CA ASN A 99 6.10 -9.34 8.59
C ASN A 99 5.19 -10.02 9.61
N LYS A 100 4.99 -11.33 9.44
CA LYS A 100 4.25 -12.16 10.40
C LYS A 100 2.79 -11.72 10.57
N VAL A 101 2.15 -11.34 9.47
CA VAL A 101 0.73 -11.01 9.45
C VAL A 101 -0.06 -12.28 9.17
N ALA A 102 -1.14 -12.47 9.90
CA ALA A 102 -2.06 -13.59 9.70
C ALA A 102 -3.44 -13.06 9.30
N PRO A 103 -4.18 -13.78 8.43
CA PRO A 103 -5.55 -13.42 8.14
C PRO A 103 -6.41 -13.41 9.41
N LEU A 104 -7.29 -12.43 9.52
CA LEU A 104 -8.22 -12.35 10.64
C LEU A 104 -9.32 -13.38 10.45
N LYS A 105 -9.49 -14.25 11.45
CA LYS A 105 -10.54 -15.26 11.48
C LYS A 105 -11.34 -15.12 12.78
N LEU A 106 -12.58 -15.56 12.75
CA LEU A 106 -13.47 -15.45 13.91
C LEU A 106 -12.87 -16.04 15.19
N GLY A 107 -12.18 -17.17 15.10
CA GLY A 107 -11.54 -17.79 16.26
C GLY A 107 -10.38 -17.00 16.85
N ILE A 108 -9.84 -16.03 16.11
CA ILE A 108 -8.70 -15.21 16.56
C ILE A 108 -9.19 -13.94 17.28
N ILE A 109 -10.40 -13.48 17.01
CA ILE A 109 -10.93 -12.22 17.55
C ILE A 109 -10.86 -12.18 19.08
N SER A 110 -11.17 -13.29 19.73
CA SER A 110 -11.11 -13.38 21.19
C SER A 110 -9.71 -13.27 21.76
N LYS A 111 -8.67 -13.46 20.91
CA LYS A 111 -7.27 -13.42 21.31
C LYS A 111 -6.58 -12.11 20.97
N ILE A 112 -7.30 -11.16 20.38
CA ILE A 112 -6.74 -9.86 20.01
C ILE A 112 -6.48 -9.05 21.27
N GLN A 113 -5.25 -8.56 21.42
CA GLN A 113 -4.86 -7.78 22.59
C GLN A 113 -5.39 -6.35 22.56
N ASN A 114 -5.61 -5.78 21.38
CA ASN A 114 -5.99 -4.38 21.20
C ASN A 114 -7.44 -4.28 20.70
N LYS A 115 -8.38 -4.74 21.50
CA LYS A 115 -9.80 -4.84 21.08
C LYS A 115 -10.41 -3.48 20.74
N ASP A 116 -10.06 -2.44 21.48
CA ASP A 116 -10.56 -1.09 21.22
C ASP A 116 -10.06 -0.55 19.87
N ILE A 117 -8.79 -0.79 19.55
CA ILE A 117 -8.21 -0.40 18.25
C ILE A 117 -8.87 -1.21 17.14
N PHE A 118 -9.08 -2.50 17.37
CA PHE A 118 -9.77 -3.35 16.41
C PHE A 118 -11.17 -2.84 16.10
N LEU A 119 -11.92 -2.44 17.11
CA LEU A 119 -13.25 -1.87 16.91
C LEU A 119 -13.20 -0.56 16.13
N ARG A 120 -12.25 0.32 16.42
CA ARG A 120 -12.07 1.55 15.67
C ARG A 120 -11.76 1.25 14.19
N LEU A 121 -10.94 0.25 13.95
CA LEU A 121 -10.58 -0.14 12.59
C LEU A 121 -11.80 -0.68 11.83
N LEU A 122 -12.64 -1.47 12.47
CA LEU A 122 -13.87 -1.95 11.87
C LEU A 122 -14.83 -0.81 11.52
N ILE A 123 -14.96 0.15 12.40
CA ILE A 123 -15.81 1.34 12.17
C ILE A 123 -15.22 2.15 11.00
N PHE A 124 -13.91 2.34 10.98
CA PHE A 124 -13.23 3.06 9.92
C PHE A 124 -13.45 2.37 8.57
N ASP A 125 -13.26 1.06 8.50
CA ASP A 125 -13.48 0.31 7.27
C ASP A 125 -14.92 0.43 6.78
N HIS A 126 -15.86 0.32 7.69
CA HIS A 126 -17.26 0.48 7.35
C HIS A 126 -17.56 1.85 6.76
N PHE A 127 -16.95 2.88 7.34
CA PHE A 127 -17.16 4.26 6.90
C PHE A 127 -16.54 4.53 5.52
N ILE A 128 -15.37 3.98 5.25
CA ILE A 128 -14.61 4.25 4.04
C ILE A 128 -15.10 3.41 2.85
N TYR A 129 -15.41 2.13 3.09
CA TYR A 129 -15.71 1.19 2.01
C TYR A 129 -17.19 0.90 1.83
N ASN A 130 -18.00 1.56 2.58
CA ASN A 130 -19.42 1.35 2.48
C ASN A 130 -20.12 2.46 1.64
#